data_bea44bd0eee53a5839ac46d04fb5cbe1
#
_entry.id   bea44bd0eee53a5839ac46d04fb5cbe1
#
_cell.length_a   1.000
_cell.length_b   1.000
_cell.length_c   1.000
_cell.angle_alpha   90.00
_cell.angle_beta   90.00
_cell.angle_gamma   90.00
#
_symmetry.space_group_name_H-M   'P 1'
#
loop_
_entity.id
_entity.type
_entity.pdbx_description
1 polymer ?
#
loop_
_entity_poly.entity_id
_entity_poly.type
_entity_poly.pdbx_seq_one_letter_code
_entity_poly.pdbx_strand_id
1 'polypeptide(L)'
;MNKKAISIILAIMLAVSLSACGKTDEGYKNYDLSQYKTDYVGDAPNVVNIVSHQEYPEEYSYDSIEIQSETEPFGLTVFLKGDSSISKLEDELQSNANITFDLIGNLGIITYKNADSKEIIASYER
;
A
#
# COMPACT_ATOMS: atom_id res chain seq x y z
N MET A 1 -8.10 -40.32 27.87
CA MET A 1 -8.34 -40.41 27.18
C MET A 1 -8.98 -39.57 26.40
N ASN A 2 -9.78 -39.40 26.31
CA ASN A 2 -10.53 -38.72 25.61
C ASN A 2 -10.12 -37.40 25.59
N LYS A 3 -9.55 -37.02 26.40
CA LYS A 3 -9.19 -35.77 26.44
C LYS A 3 -8.49 -35.50 25.23
N LYS A 4 -7.91 -36.37 24.67
CA LYS A 4 -7.21 -36.14 23.52
C LYS A 4 -8.12 -35.76 22.51
N ALA A 5 -9.17 -36.24 22.43
CA ALA A 5 -10.10 -35.96 21.41
C ALA A 5 -10.46 -34.51 21.52
N ILE A 6 -10.65 -34.11 22.66
CA ILE A 6 -11.01 -32.76 22.85
C ILE A 6 -9.99 -31.83 22.38
N SER A 7 -8.80 -32.14 22.64
CA SER A 7 -7.77 -31.25 22.24
C SER A 7 -7.79 -31.11 20.75
N ILE A 8 -8.01 -32.14 20.10
CA ILE A 8 -8.01 -32.07 18.69
C ILE A 8 -9.04 -31.11 18.20
N ILE A 9 -10.14 -31.15 18.75
CA ILE A 9 -11.16 -30.28 18.37
C ILE A 9 -10.74 -28.87 18.49
N LEU A 10 -10.08 -28.55 19.49
CA LEU A 10 -9.65 -27.23 19.68
C LEU A 10 -8.74 -26.88 18.58
N ALA A 11 -7.90 -27.73 18.26
CA ALA A 11 -6.94 -27.41 17.23
C ALA A 11 -7.67 -27.09 15.97
N ILE A 12 -8.65 -27.78 15.70
CA ILE A 12 -9.38 -27.54 14.52
C ILE A 12 -9.96 -26.17 14.49
N MET A 13 -10.44 -25.77 15.57
CA MET A 13 -11.04 -24.53 15.56
C MET A 13 -10.04 -23.51 15.27
N LEU A 14 -8.93 -23.66 15.79
CA LEU A 14 -7.92 -22.73 15.56
C LEU A 14 -7.61 -22.73 14.11
N ALA A 15 -7.50 -23.81 13.56
CA ALA A 15 -7.12 -23.90 12.19
C ALA A 15 -8.10 -23.12 11.38
N VAL A 16 -9.27 -23.26 11.69
CA VAL A 16 -10.25 -22.55 10.98
C VAL A 16 -10.05 -21.09 11.05
N SER A 17 -9.87 -20.63 12.18
CA SER A 17 -9.75 -19.22 12.31
C SER A 17 -8.53 -18.84 11.58
N LEU A 18 -7.50 -19.61 11.61
CA LEU A 18 -6.35 -19.24 10.93
C LEU A 18 -6.55 -19.15 9.50
N SER A 19 -7.21 -20.04 8.96
CA SER A 19 -7.32 -20.04 7.56
C SER A 19 -7.94 -18.74 7.21
N ALA A 20 -8.74 -18.30 8.00
CA ALA A 20 -9.41 -17.11 7.68
C ALA A 20 -8.41 -16.08 7.56
N CYS A 21 -7.47 -16.05 8.40
CA CYS A 21 -6.64 -15.00 8.28
C CYS A 21 -5.52 -15.35 7.51
N GLY A 22 -5.30 -16.46 7.40
CA GLY A 22 -4.15 -16.82 6.78
C GLY A 22 -3.78 -16.04 5.68
N LYS A 23 -4.50 -15.86 4.94
CA LYS A 23 -4.11 -15.31 3.84
C LYS A 23 -3.73 -14.05 4.01
N THR A 24 -3.93 -13.57 4.76
CA THR A 24 -3.67 -12.41 4.99
C THR A 24 -2.47 -11.87 4.85
N ASP A 25 -1.68 -12.39 4.68
CA ASP A 25 -0.52 -11.89 4.59
C ASP A 25 -0.31 -10.78 3.71
N GLU A 26 -0.83 -10.53 2.74
CA GLU A 26 -0.50 -9.45 1.94
C GLU A 26 -1.39 -8.42 2.43
N GLY A 27 -0.95 -7.52 3.14
CA GLY A 27 -1.74 -6.51 3.72
C GLY A 27 -2.70 -5.85 2.80
N TYR A 28 -2.24 -5.36 1.69
CA TYR A 28 -3.17 -4.63 0.86
C TYR A 28 -4.20 -5.58 0.25
N LYS A 29 -3.92 -6.84 0.25
CA LYS A 29 -4.90 -7.73 -0.31
C LYS A 29 -6.02 -7.95 0.64
N ASN A 30 -5.81 -7.71 1.88
CA ASN A 30 -6.87 -7.93 2.83
C ASN A 30 -7.80 -6.75 2.74
N TYR A 31 -7.39 -5.71 2.07
CA TYR A 31 -8.22 -4.54 1.98
C TYR A 31 -8.50 -4.35 0.51
N ASP A 32 -9.72 -4.32 0.12
CA ASP A 32 -10.08 -4.23 -1.28
C ASP A 32 -9.91 -2.81 -1.79
N LEU A 33 -8.76 -2.51 -2.34
CA LEU A 33 -8.49 -1.17 -2.82
C LEU A 33 -9.26 -0.84 -4.08
N SER A 34 -9.78 -1.83 -4.78
CA SER A 34 -10.48 -1.55 -6.02
C SER A 34 -11.73 -0.71 -5.78
N GLN A 35 -12.23 -0.67 -4.58
CA GLN A 35 -13.40 0.14 -4.31
C GLN A 35 -13.08 1.62 -4.42
N TYR A 36 -11.79 1.98 -4.42
CA TYR A 36 -11.41 3.38 -4.52
C TYR A 36 -10.88 3.72 -5.91
N LYS A 37 -11.01 2.81 -6.86
CA LYS A 37 -10.49 3.06 -8.19
C LYS A 37 -11.11 4.31 -8.76
N THR A 38 -10.30 5.13 -9.42
CA THR A 38 -10.78 6.38 -9.98
C THR A 38 -10.03 6.67 -11.27
N ASP A 39 -10.63 7.46 -12.14
CA ASP A 39 -9.99 7.80 -13.39
C ASP A 39 -9.15 9.06 -13.23
N TYR A 40 -9.28 9.76 -12.13
CA TYR A 40 -8.62 11.05 -11.98
C TYR A 40 -7.75 11.18 -10.75
N VAL A 41 -6.50 11.58 -10.95
CA VAL A 41 -5.61 11.75 -9.81
C VAL A 41 -6.10 12.91 -8.93
N GLY A 42 -6.93 13.80 -9.48
CA GLY A 42 -7.44 14.89 -8.68
C GLY A 42 -8.57 14.49 -7.71
N ASP A 43 -9.00 13.24 -7.77
CA ASP A 43 -10.05 12.75 -6.90
C ASP A 43 -9.42 12.42 -5.55
N ALA A 44 -9.10 13.43 -4.79
CA ALA A 44 -8.32 13.29 -3.58
C ALA A 44 -8.82 12.25 -2.57
N PRO A 45 -10.10 12.19 -2.25
CA PRO A 45 -10.51 11.21 -1.26
C PRO A 45 -10.18 9.77 -1.67
N ASN A 46 -10.41 9.42 -2.92
CA ASN A 46 -10.11 8.08 -3.36
C ASN A 46 -8.62 7.86 -3.46
N VAL A 47 -7.88 8.86 -3.91
CA VAL A 47 -6.45 8.73 -4.04
C VAL A 47 -5.81 8.52 -2.65
N VAL A 48 -6.26 9.26 -1.66
CA VAL A 48 -5.73 9.09 -0.32
C VAL A 48 -6.05 7.68 0.18
N ASN A 49 -7.26 7.19 -0.06
CA ASN A 49 -7.60 5.85 0.39
C ASN A 49 -6.75 4.80 -0.32
N ILE A 50 -6.45 4.99 -1.58
CA ILE A 50 -5.64 4.04 -2.31
C ILE A 50 -4.23 3.97 -1.72
N VAL A 51 -3.59 5.10 -1.50
CA VAL A 51 -2.21 5.05 -1.04
C VAL A 51 -2.07 4.84 0.46
N SER A 52 -3.03 5.26 1.25
CA SER A 52 -2.89 5.11 2.68
C SER A 52 -3.18 3.70 3.16
N HIS A 53 -3.87 2.88 2.35
CA HIS A 53 -4.18 1.52 2.75
C HIS A 53 -3.24 0.48 2.16
N GLN A 54 -2.18 0.91 1.49
CA GLN A 54 -1.21 -0.04 0.99
C GLN A 54 -0.17 -0.32 2.07
N GLU A 55 0.52 -1.42 1.93
CA GLU A 55 1.57 -1.74 2.85
C GLU A 55 2.87 -1.20 2.34
N TYR A 56 3.61 -0.48 3.12
CA TYR A 56 4.89 0.08 2.73
C TYR A 56 6.02 -0.67 3.44
N PRO A 57 7.25 -0.49 2.96
CA PRO A 57 8.39 -1.14 3.60
C PRO A 57 8.40 -0.81 5.08
N GLU A 58 8.83 -1.75 5.88
CA GLU A 58 8.79 -1.60 7.30
C GLU A 58 9.35 -0.30 7.84
N GLU A 59 10.32 0.26 7.19
CA GLU A 59 10.95 1.47 7.67
C GLU A 59 10.11 2.71 7.41
N TYR A 60 9.06 2.60 6.63
CA TYR A 60 8.26 3.77 6.28
C TYR A 60 6.77 3.58 6.53
N SER A 61 6.08 4.68 6.70
CA SER A 61 4.63 4.64 6.82
C SER A 61 4.06 5.84 6.08
N TYR A 62 2.84 5.72 5.64
CA TYR A 62 2.19 6.78 4.88
C TYR A 62 2.02 8.03 5.74
N ASP A 63 2.29 9.18 5.16
CA ASP A 63 2.08 10.44 5.85
C ASP A 63 1.03 11.29 5.14
N SER A 64 1.26 11.65 3.90
CA SER A 64 0.36 12.53 3.18
C SER A 64 0.65 12.49 1.70
N ILE A 65 -0.10 13.24 0.90
CA ILE A 65 0.12 13.28 -0.53
C ILE A 65 0.08 14.70 -1.05
N GLU A 66 0.53 14.84 -2.28
CA GLU A 66 0.46 16.11 -2.97
C GLU A 66 0.08 15.74 -4.39
N ILE A 67 -0.87 16.40 -4.99
CA ILE A 67 -1.36 16.08 -6.32
C ILE A 67 -1.02 17.20 -7.29
N GLN A 68 -0.55 16.82 -8.48
CA GLN A 68 -0.29 17.78 -9.54
C GLN A 68 -1.20 17.37 -10.70
N SER A 69 -2.30 18.04 -10.89
CA SER A 69 -3.24 17.69 -11.94
C SER A 69 -3.50 18.83 -12.91
N GLU A 70 -2.56 19.75 -13.03
CA GLU A 70 -2.74 20.85 -13.94
C GLU A 70 -2.18 20.60 -15.32
N THR A 71 -1.06 19.95 -15.43
CA THR A 71 -0.48 19.67 -16.73
C THR A 71 -0.04 18.23 -16.77
N GLU A 72 -0.08 17.62 -17.94
CA GLU A 72 0.37 16.26 -18.09
C GLU A 72 1.86 16.22 -18.24
N PRO A 73 2.51 15.21 -17.75
CA PRO A 73 1.86 14.04 -17.08
C PRO A 73 1.42 14.42 -15.68
N PHE A 74 0.24 13.95 -15.30
CA PHE A 74 -0.28 14.27 -13.99
C PHE A 74 0.51 13.47 -12.95
N GLY A 75 0.73 14.07 -11.82
CA GLY A 75 1.63 13.50 -10.83
C GLY A 75 1.02 13.33 -9.46
N LEU A 76 1.54 12.38 -8.72
CA LEU A 76 1.17 12.16 -7.34
C LEU A 76 2.45 12.01 -6.54
N THR A 77 2.58 12.78 -5.48
CA THR A 77 3.71 12.62 -4.57
C THR A 77 3.16 12.02 -3.29
N VAL A 78 3.76 10.94 -2.84
CA VAL A 78 3.35 10.30 -1.60
C VAL A 78 4.47 10.54 -0.60
N PHE A 79 4.14 11.16 0.52
CA PHE A 79 5.14 11.43 1.54
C PHE A 79 5.11 10.29 2.56
N LEU A 80 6.27 9.75 2.86
CA LEU A 80 6.41 8.65 3.78
C LEU A 80 7.25 9.08 4.98
N LYS A 81 6.82 8.69 6.17
CA LYS A 81 7.59 8.99 7.33
C LYS A 81 8.52 7.84 7.59
N GLY A 82 9.73 8.10 7.91
CA GLY A 82 10.69 7.06 8.18
C GLY A 82 12.08 7.60 8.14
N ASP A 83 13.01 6.77 8.57
CA ASP A 83 14.34 7.22 8.64
C ASP A 83 15.20 6.21 8.00
N SER A 84 15.36 6.22 6.74
CA SER A 84 16.17 5.26 6.11
C SER A 84 16.76 5.80 4.87
N SER A 85 17.92 5.39 4.54
CA SER A 85 18.55 5.84 3.36
C SER A 85 18.82 4.64 2.50
N ILE A 86 18.02 3.66 2.53
CA ILE A 86 18.25 2.51 1.79
C ILE A 86 17.93 2.55 0.38
N SER A 87 18.89 2.31 -0.43
CA SER A 87 18.66 2.33 -1.85
C SER A 87 17.77 1.23 -2.34
N LYS A 88 17.73 0.10 -1.69
CA LYS A 88 16.91 -0.95 -2.21
C LYS A 88 15.43 -0.68 -2.06
N LEU A 89 15.07 0.39 -1.42
CA LEU A 89 13.68 0.68 -1.27
C LEU A 89 13.03 0.97 -2.61
N GLU A 90 13.81 1.29 -3.61
CA GLU A 90 13.25 1.54 -4.91
C GLU A 90 12.50 0.32 -5.39
N ASP A 91 13.07 -0.86 -5.21
CA ASP A 91 12.42 -2.05 -5.68
C ASP A 91 11.18 -2.35 -4.85
N GLU A 92 11.21 -2.08 -3.59
CA GLU A 92 10.09 -2.37 -2.74
C GLU A 92 8.93 -1.43 -3.04
N LEU A 93 9.21 -0.22 -3.42
CA LEU A 93 8.15 0.71 -3.72
C LEU A 93 7.60 0.54 -5.14
N GLN A 94 8.28 -0.21 -5.98
CA GLN A 94 7.81 -0.44 -7.33
C GLN A 94 6.43 -1.12 -7.30
N SER A 95 6.22 -2.03 -6.42
CA SER A 95 4.97 -2.72 -6.31
C SER A 95 3.87 -1.76 -5.90
N ASN A 96 4.18 -0.87 -4.97
CA ASN A 96 3.21 0.13 -4.53
C ASN A 96 2.87 1.06 -5.69
N ALA A 97 3.85 1.43 -6.48
CA ALA A 97 3.61 2.31 -7.61
C ALA A 97 2.72 1.63 -8.65
N ASN A 98 2.96 0.36 -8.92
CA ASN A 98 2.17 -0.36 -9.90
C ASN A 98 0.71 -0.46 -9.48
N ILE A 99 0.47 -0.72 -8.22
CA ILE A 99 -0.88 -0.79 -7.71
C ILE A 99 -1.56 0.56 -7.88
N THR A 100 -0.84 1.61 -7.59
CA THR A 100 -1.40 2.95 -7.66
C THR A 100 -1.71 3.34 -9.10
N PHE A 101 -0.83 3.01 -10.03
CA PHE A 101 -1.09 3.30 -11.44
C PHE A 101 -2.31 2.52 -11.93
N ASP A 102 -2.49 1.30 -11.46
CA ASP A 102 -3.63 0.51 -11.91
C ASP A 102 -4.95 1.09 -11.42
N LEU A 103 -4.93 1.73 -10.30
CA LEU A 103 -6.15 2.23 -9.69
C LEU A 103 -6.47 3.69 -10.01
N ILE A 104 -5.53 4.44 -10.54
CA ILE A 104 -5.77 5.84 -10.88
C ILE A 104 -5.51 6.02 -12.36
N GLY A 105 -6.58 6.11 -13.12
CA GLY A 105 -6.50 6.04 -14.57
C GLY A 105 -5.62 7.04 -15.27
N ASN A 106 -5.59 8.28 -14.83
CA ASN A 106 -4.80 9.28 -15.52
C ASN A 106 -3.49 9.62 -14.85
N LEU A 107 -3.06 8.82 -13.89
CA LEU A 107 -1.81 9.10 -13.21
C LEU A 107 -0.64 8.78 -14.13
N GLY A 108 0.31 9.70 -14.28
CA GLY A 108 1.45 9.50 -15.15
C GLY A 108 2.75 9.32 -14.41
N ILE A 109 2.91 9.98 -13.27
CA ILE A 109 4.15 9.89 -12.51
C ILE A 109 3.81 9.79 -11.03
N ILE A 110 4.50 8.91 -10.32
CA ILE A 110 4.31 8.83 -8.88
C ILE A 110 5.68 8.96 -8.24
N THR A 111 5.80 9.81 -7.24
CA THR A 111 7.06 10.04 -6.57
C THR A 111 6.87 9.82 -5.08
N TYR A 112 7.78 9.07 -4.46
CA TYR A 112 7.75 8.87 -3.04
C TYR A 112 8.84 9.73 -2.42
N LYS A 113 8.50 10.52 -1.44
CA LYS A 113 9.44 11.40 -0.78
C LYS A 113 9.42 11.21 0.73
N ASN A 114 10.50 11.54 1.37
CA ASN A 114 10.55 11.49 2.81
C ASN A 114 9.75 12.67 3.34
N ALA A 115 8.85 12.43 4.26
CA ALA A 115 7.97 13.47 4.76
C ALA A 115 8.72 14.58 5.49
N ASP A 116 9.82 14.25 6.15
CA ASP A 116 10.55 15.25 6.88
C ASP A 116 11.56 15.99 6.04
N SER A 117 12.40 15.31 5.31
CA SER A 117 13.45 15.95 4.55
C SER A 117 13.00 16.37 3.16
N LYS A 118 11.91 15.82 2.67
CA LYS A 118 11.37 16.08 1.35
C LYS A 118 12.29 15.53 0.25
N GLU A 119 13.19 14.66 0.60
CA GLU A 119 14.06 14.07 -0.41
C GLU A 119 13.34 12.96 -1.14
N ILE A 120 13.65 12.78 -2.40
CA ILE A 120 13.02 11.75 -3.20
C ILE A 120 13.57 10.39 -2.83
N ILE A 121 12.68 9.46 -2.53
CA ILE A 121 13.07 8.10 -2.23
C ILE A 121 13.03 7.31 -3.53
N ALA A 122 12.00 7.47 -4.33
CA ALA A 122 11.87 6.75 -5.59
C ALA A 122 10.83 7.45 -6.45
N SER A 123 10.93 7.28 -7.76
CA SER A 123 9.99 7.90 -8.68
C SER A 123 9.77 6.95 -9.83
N TYR A 124 8.52 6.84 -10.27
CA TYR A 124 8.17 5.91 -11.33
C TYR A 124 7.22 6.58 -12.33
N GLU A 125 7.32 6.18 -13.59
CA GLU A 125 6.45 6.69 -14.63
C GLU A 125 5.62 5.56 -15.19
N ARG A 126 4.41 5.86 -15.63
CA ARG A 126 3.55 4.84 -16.21
C ARG A 126 4.11 4.36 -17.53
#